data_864b9273bbd5080d42b6df6e469bde9b
#
_entry.id   864b9273bbd5080d42b6df6e469bde9b
#
_cell.length_a   1.000
_cell.length_b   1.000
_cell.length_c   1.000
_cell.angle_alpha   90.00
_cell.angle_beta   90.00
_cell.angle_gamma   90.00
#
_symmetry.space_group_name_H-M   'P 1'
#
loop_
_entity.id
_entity.type
_entity.pdbx_description
1 polymer ?
#
loop_
_entity_poly.entity_id
_entity_poly.type
_entity_poly.pdbx_seq_one_letter_code
_entity_poly.pdbx_strand_id
1 'polypeptide(L)'
;MCIRDSPIQKHFSRKSILKKIPSLKPKATCGGVQYYDTLVDDARHTMMVGRTAAKYGAVIRTSTQVIDFLKEGDRIVGVTIKDTEDGRTENVHASAVINATGVWTDEMQDLAGAKAAFHVHQSKGIHIVVPKECIKSDSALCFVTEKSVLFVIPWGNYWIVG
;
A
#
# COMPACT_ATOMS: atom_id res chain seq x y z
N MET A 1 11.05 -1.69 -13.91
CA MET A 1 10.44 -2.08 -15.21
C MET A 1 9.47 -0.97 -15.58
N CYS A 2 9.65 -0.33 -16.71
CA CYS A 2 8.76 0.74 -17.15
C CYS A 2 7.46 0.12 -17.69
N ILE A 3 6.29 0.68 -17.40
CA ILE A 3 5.00 0.25 -17.98
C ILE A 3 5.08 0.18 -19.51
N ARG A 4 5.95 0.98 -20.12
CA ARG A 4 6.25 1.02 -21.55
C ARG A 4 6.81 -0.30 -22.11
N ASP A 5 7.43 -1.14 -21.29
CA ASP A 5 8.06 -2.41 -21.70
C ASP A 5 7.14 -3.62 -21.45
N SER A 6 5.94 -3.38 -20.94
CA SER A 6 4.95 -4.44 -20.72
C SER A 6 4.29 -4.84 -22.04
N PRO A 7 3.96 -6.13 -22.23
CA PRO A 7 3.20 -6.55 -23.39
C PRO A 7 1.82 -5.86 -23.46
N ILE A 8 1.32 -5.69 -24.67
CA ILE A 8 0.03 -5.03 -24.91
C ILE A 8 -1.09 -5.81 -24.22
N GLN A 9 -2.03 -5.11 -23.61
CA GLN A 9 -3.22 -5.68 -23.00
C GLN A 9 -4.02 -6.52 -24.02
N LYS A 10 -4.66 -7.59 -23.55
CA LYS A 10 -5.44 -8.51 -24.38
C LYS A 10 -6.85 -8.65 -23.84
N HIS A 11 -7.83 -8.63 -24.74
CA HIS A 11 -9.21 -8.91 -24.42
C HIS A 11 -9.51 -10.38 -24.70
N PHE A 12 -10.24 -11.01 -23.78
CA PHE A 12 -10.67 -12.41 -23.90
C PHE A 12 -12.19 -12.49 -23.92
N SER A 13 -12.70 -13.23 -24.89
CA SER A 13 -14.12 -13.63 -24.86
C SER A 13 -14.39 -14.55 -23.66
N ARG A 14 -15.67 -14.68 -23.30
CA ARG A 14 -16.11 -15.60 -22.23
C ARG A 14 -15.55 -17.01 -22.43
N LYS A 15 -15.63 -17.56 -23.64
CA LYS A 15 -15.13 -18.89 -23.97
C LYS A 15 -13.61 -19.00 -23.75
N SER A 16 -12.86 -18.00 -24.17
CA SER A 16 -11.41 -17.98 -24.05
C SER A 16 -10.95 -17.86 -22.61
N ILE A 17 -11.60 -17.00 -21.81
CA ILE A 17 -11.19 -16.80 -20.40
C ILE A 17 -11.53 -18.03 -19.55
N LEU A 18 -12.66 -18.68 -19.78
CA LEU A 18 -13.03 -19.91 -19.07
C LEU A 18 -12.10 -21.09 -19.42
N LYS A 19 -11.56 -21.13 -20.64
CA LYS A 19 -10.52 -22.10 -21.01
C LYS A 19 -9.21 -21.80 -20.31
N LYS A 20 -8.85 -20.51 -20.19
CA LYS A 20 -7.59 -20.08 -19.54
C LYS A 20 -7.65 -20.25 -18.03
N ILE A 21 -8.79 -20.00 -17.42
CA ILE A 21 -8.99 -20.06 -15.95
C ILE A 21 -10.25 -20.92 -15.68
N PRO A 22 -10.08 -22.24 -15.62
CA PRO A 22 -11.23 -23.15 -15.42
C PRO A 22 -11.94 -23.01 -14.08
N SER A 23 -11.27 -22.40 -13.08
CA SER A 23 -11.84 -22.14 -11.75
C SER A 23 -12.93 -21.05 -11.74
N LEU A 24 -13.09 -20.28 -12.82
CA LEU A 24 -14.11 -19.25 -12.90
C LEU A 24 -15.52 -19.85 -13.05
N LYS A 25 -16.49 -19.23 -12.37
CA LYS A 25 -17.91 -19.62 -12.50
C LYS A 25 -18.44 -19.18 -13.88
N PRO A 26 -18.86 -20.10 -14.77
CA PRO A 26 -19.29 -19.72 -16.12
C PRO A 26 -20.44 -18.75 -16.17
N LYS A 27 -21.41 -18.87 -15.25
CA LYS A 27 -22.60 -17.98 -15.21
C LYS A 27 -22.25 -16.53 -14.81
N ALA A 28 -21.18 -16.33 -14.06
CA ALA A 28 -20.77 -15.00 -13.56
C ALA A 28 -19.65 -14.36 -14.42
N THR A 29 -19.21 -15.02 -15.49
CA THR A 29 -18.08 -14.56 -16.31
C THR A 29 -18.59 -14.11 -17.68
N CYS A 30 -18.42 -12.84 -18.01
CA CYS A 30 -18.78 -12.27 -19.32
C CYS A 30 -17.58 -12.27 -20.29
N GLY A 31 -16.37 -12.10 -19.78
CA GLY A 31 -15.11 -12.02 -20.52
C GLY A 31 -13.97 -11.61 -19.57
N GLY A 32 -12.86 -11.18 -20.13
CA GLY A 32 -11.74 -10.70 -19.33
C GLY A 32 -10.80 -9.80 -20.10
N VAL A 33 -10.05 -8.99 -19.36
CA VAL A 33 -8.95 -8.19 -19.89
C VAL A 33 -7.69 -8.61 -19.17
N GLN A 34 -6.65 -8.96 -19.90
CA GLN A 34 -5.33 -9.19 -19.37
C GLN A 34 -4.52 -7.92 -19.50
N TYR A 35 -3.96 -7.48 -18.39
CA TYR A 35 -2.96 -6.42 -18.33
C TYR A 35 -1.80 -6.88 -17.46
N TYR A 36 -0.73 -6.11 -17.44
CA TYR A 36 0.47 -6.43 -16.69
C TYR A 36 0.70 -5.40 -15.60
N ASP A 37 1.07 -5.88 -14.44
CA ASP A 37 1.37 -5.07 -13.28
C ASP A 37 2.57 -5.63 -12.54
N THR A 38 3.11 -4.88 -11.59
CA THR A 38 4.28 -5.26 -10.81
C THR A 38 3.84 -5.83 -9.47
N LEU A 39 4.33 -7.02 -9.16
CA LEU A 39 4.19 -7.62 -7.83
C LEU A 39 5.43 -7.29 -7.00
N VAL A 40 5.23 -6.75 -5.81
CA VAL A 40 6.30 -6.46 -4.85
C VAL A 40 6.02 -7.12 -3.51
N ASP A 41 7.08 -7.47 -2.80
CA ASP A 41 7.04 -7.77 -1.37
C ASP A 41 7.09 -6.43 -0.63
N ASP A 42 5.95 -5.93 -0.17
CA ASP A 42 5.79 -4.61 0.44
C ASP A 42 6.74 -4.39 1.62
N ALA A 43 6.86 -5.35 2.51
CA ALA A 43 7.72 -5.24 3.69
C ALA A 43 9.18 -5.09 3.27
N ARG A 44 9.64 -5.92 2.34
CA ARG A 44 11.00 -5.87 1.80
C ARG A 44 11.25 -4.60 1.01
N HIS A 45 10.29 -4.19 0.16
CA HIS A 45 10.39 -2.96 -0.62
C HIS A 45 10.52 -1.74 0.29
N THR A 46 9.66 -1.59 1.28
CA THR A 46 9.69 -0.50 2.26
C THR A 46 11.02 -0.47 3.02
N MET A 47 11.48 -1.63 3.50
CA MET A 47 12.79 -1.74 4.16
C MET A 47 13.93 -1.30 3.24
N MET A 48 13.90 -1.70 1.96
CA MET A 48 14.96 -1.34 1.01
C MET A 48 14.95 0.13 0.66
N VAL A 49 13.76 0.77 0.57
CA VAL A 49 13.64 2.23 0.41
C VAL A 49 14.26 2.95 1.61
N GLY A 50 13.92 2.54 2.83
CA GLY A 50 14.52 3.10 4.05
C GLY A 50 16.05 2.95 4.09
N ARG A 51 16.57 1.75 3.81
CA ARG A 51 18.03 1.51 3.74
C ARG A 51 18.71 2.35 2.67
N THR A 52 18.05 2.55 1.54
CA THR A 52 18.57 3.40 0.46
C THR A 52 18.61 4.86 0.90
N ALA A 53 17.55 5.36 1.54
CA ALA A 53 17.53 6.71 2.10
C ALA A 53 18.66 6.91 3.12
N ALA A 54 18.87 5.94 4.03
CA ALA A 54 19.97 5.98 5.00
C ALA A 54 21.35 6.01 4.32
N LYS A 55 21.55 5.27 3.23
CA LYS A 55 22.78 5.32 2.42
C LYS A 55 23.05 6.72 1.86
N TYR A 56 22.02 7.50 1.60
CA TYR A 56 22.12 8.90 1.15
C TYR A 56 22.07 9.92 2.29
N GLY A 57 22.26 9.48 3.53
CA GLY A 57 22.41 10.37 4.69
C GLY A 57 21.14 10.63 5.49
N ALA A 58 20.02 9.99 5.16
CA ALA A 58 18.81 10.12 5.96
C ALA A 58 18.95 9.36 7.28
N VAL A 59 18.45 9.95 8.36
CA VAL A 59 18.32 9.29 9.66
C VAL A 59 16.97 8.59 9.71
N ILE A 60 16.99 7.27 9.81
CA ILE A 60 15.78 6.44 9.95
C ILE A 60 15.63 6.06 11.42
N ARG A 61 14.51 6.39 12.01
CA ARG A 61 14.17 6.06 13.41
C ARG A 61 12.91 5.22 13.43
N THR A 62 13.02 3.99 13.91
CA THR A 62 11.92 3.11 14.25
C THR A 62 11.49 3.36 15.70
N SER A 63 10.36 2.79 16.13
CA SER A 63 9.83 2.93 17.48
C SER A 63 9.75 4.40 17.94
N THR A 64 9.49 5.32 17.02
CA THR A 64 9.52 6.76 17.28
C THR A 64 8.20 7.39 16.81
N GLN A 65 7.52 8.05 17.73
CA GLN A 65 6.24 8.73 17.49
C GLN A 65 6.42 10.24 17.51
N VAL A 66 5.85 10.94 16.55
CA VAL A 66 5.67 12.39 16.64
C VAL A 66 4.53 12.66 17.61
N ILE A 67 4.79 13.47 18.63
CA ILE A 67 3.82 13.79 19.70
C ILE A 67 3.42 15.25 19.71
N ASP A 68 4.18 16.13 19.04
CA ASP A 68 3.85 17.55 18.92
C ASP A 68 4.63 18.20 17.76
N PHE A 69 4.21 19.40 17.38
CA PHE A 69 4.87 20.25 16.37
C PHE A 69 5.50 21.49 17.01
N LEU A 70 6.77 21.73 16.67
CA LEU A 70 7.46 22.96 17.05
C LEU A 70 7.03 24.08 16.11
N LYS A 71 6.58 25.22 16.67
CA LYS A 71 6.06 26.34 15.89
C LYS A 71 6.77 27.66 16.23
N GLU A 72 6.95 28.47 15.21
CA GLU A 72 7.34 29.89 15.32
C GLU A 72 6.26 30.71 14.61
N GLY A 73 5.35 31.32 15.38
CA GLY A 73 4.11 31.88 14.84
C GLY A 73 3.27 30.80 14.17
N ASP A 74 2.91 31.03 12.91
CA ASP A 74 2.12 30.07 12.10
C ASP A 74 2.99 29.02 11.36
N ARG A 75 4.31 29.11 11.49
CA ARG A 75 5.24 28.22 10.78
C ARG A 75 5.63 27.04 11.65
N ILE A 76 5.53 25.84 11.08
CA ILE A 76 6.13 24.63 11.68
C ILE A 76 7.63 24.63 11.39
N VAL A 77 8.45 24.53 12.46
CA VAL A 77 9.91 24.54 12.42
C VAL A 77 10.54 23.22 12.92
N GLY A 78 9.70 22.24 13.20
CA GLY A 78 10.16 20.93 13.65
C GLY A 78 9.07 20.12 14.30
N VAL A 79 9.46 19.07 14.98
CA VAL A 79 8.57 18.14 15.70
C VAL A 79 9.18 17.77 17.05
N THR A 80 8.30 17.46 18.01
CA THR A 80 8.69 16.73 19.22
C THR A 80 8.43 15.25 18.99
N ILE A 81 9.44 14.43 19.16
CA ILE A 81 9.35 12.99 19.01
C ILE A 81 9.49 12.30 20.36
N LYS A 82 8.87 11.13 20.47
CA LYS A 82 8.95 10.23 21.62
C LYS A 82 9.42 8.86 21.17
N ASP A 83 10.46 8.36 21.81
CA ASP A 83 10.84 6.96 21.71
C ASP A 83 9.80 6.12 22.45
N THR A 84 9.21 5.13 21.76
CA THR A 84 8.15 4.30 22.33
C THR A 84 8.65 3.14 23.16
N GLU A 85 9.97 2.88 23.18
CA GLU A 85 10.58 1.82 23.95
C GLU A 85 10.98 2.30 25.35
N ASP A 86 11.61 3.49 25.46
CA ASP A 86 12.08 4.04 26.74
C ASP A 86 11.35 5.31 27.19
N GLY A 87 10.48 5.86 26.34
CA GLY A 87 9.66 7.03 26.66
C GLY A 87 10.37 8.37 26.59
N ARG A 88 11.65 8.44 26.21
CA ARG A 88 12.39 9.70 26.07
C ARG A 88 11.81 10.55 24.95
N THR A 89 11.83 11.86 25.16
CA THR A 89 11.38 12.85 24.18
C THR A 89 12.54 13.71 23.69
N GLU A 90 12.46 14.14 22.45
CA GLU A 90 13.49 14.96 21.81
C GLU A 90 12.81 15.94 20.82
N ASN A 91 13.35 17.14 20.73
CA ASN A 91 12.95 18.13 19.73
C ASN A 91 13.84 18.02 18.50
N VAL A 92 13.22 17.84 17.33
CA VAL A 92 13.92 17.78 16.06
C VAL A 92 13.51 18.97 15.21
N HIS A 93 14.46 19.88 14.95
CA HIS A 93 14.24 21.04 14.10
C HIS A 93 14.39 20.67 12.62
N ALA A 94 13.55 21.25 11.78
CA ALA A 94 13.55 21.03 10.35
C ALA A 94 13.02 22.26 9.58
N SER A 95 13.52 22.47 8.38
CA SER A 95 13.03 23.53 7.49
C SER A 95 11.65 23.22 6.90
N ALA A 96 11.27 21.94 6.85
CA ALA A 96 9.94 21.47 6.42
C ALA A 96 9.62 20.13 7.11
N VAL A 97 8.34 19.91 7.37
CA VAL A 97 7.82 18.63 7.90
C VAL A 97 6.81 18.09 6.90
N ILE A 98 6.99 16.82 6.52
CA ILE A 98 6.10 16.13 5.59
C ILE A 98 5.28 15.10 6.36
N ASN A 99 3.95 15.26 6.32
CA ASN A 99 3.03 14.28 6.86
C ASN A 99 2.78 13.17 5.82
N ALA A 100 3.35 12.00 6.05
CA ALA A 100 3.17 10.80 5.24
C ALA A 100 2.70 9.61 6.11
N THR A 101 1.86 9.90 7.12
CA THR A 101 1.47 8.96 8.18
C THR A 101 0.29 8.06 7.80
N GLY A 102 -0.17 8.07 6.53
CA GLY A 102 -1.21 7.18 6.05
C GLY A 102 -2.53 7.36 6.83
N VAL A 103 -2.98 6.33 7.51
CA VAL A 103 -4.26 6.35 8.25
C VAL A 103 -4.29 7.33 9.42
N TRP A 104 -3.14 7.76 9.91
CA TRP A 104 -3.02 8.78 10.99
C TRP A 104 -2.85 10.20 10.46
N THR A 105 -3.06 10.42 9.16
CA THR A 105 -2.88 11.76 8.55
C THR A 105 -3.76 12.83 9.21
N ASP A 106 -5.02 12.52 9.49
CA ASP A 106 -5.96 13.45 10.11
C ASP A 106 -5.54 13.80 11.54
N GLU A 107 -5.13 12.80 12.32
CA GLU A 107 -4.61 13.02 13.68
C GLU A 107 -3.39 13.95 13.69
N MET A 108 -2.50 13.80 12.72
CA MET A 108 -1.33 14.69 12.57
C MET A 108 -1.72 16.10 12.12
N GLN A 109 -2.74 16.25 11.28
CA GLN A 109 -3.27 17.56 10.89
C GLN A 109 -3.90 18.29 12.10
N ASP A 110 -4.69 17.58 12.89
CA ASP A 110 -5.31 18.12 14.11
C ASP A 110 -4.23 18.54 15.12
N LEU A 111 -3.22 17.68 15.35
CA LEU A 111 -2.09 17.97 16.24
C LEU A 111 -1.30 19.21 15.76
N ALA A 112 -1.14 19.37 14.45
CA ALA A 112 -0.52 20.54 13.86
C ALA A 112 -1.40 21.81 13.95
N GLY A 113 -2.69 21.70 14.32
CA GLY A 113 -3.66 22.78 14.27
C GLY A 113 -3.90 23.30 12.85
N ALA A 114 -3.64 22.45 11.85
CA ALA A 114 -3.86 22.80 10.46
C ALA A 114 -5.33 22.64 10.07
N LYS A 115 -5.87 23.60 9.31
CA LYS A 115 -7.18 23.40 8.67
C LYS A 115 -7.01 22.38 7.56
N ALA A 116 -7.59 21.20 7.75
CA ALA A 116 -7.53 20.12 6.77
C ALA A 116 -8.23 20.52 5.47
N ALA A 117 -7.54 20.40 4.35
CA ALA A 117 -8.13 20.54 3.02
C ALA A 117 -8.85 19.27 2.56
N PHE A 118 -8.61 18.14 3.22
CA PHE A 118 -9.18 16.81 2.95
C PHE A 118 -9.14 15.94 4.21
N HIS A 119 -9.94 14.90 4.21
CA HIS A 119 -9.96 13.87 5.25
C HIS A 119 -9.66 12.49 4.66
N VAL A 120 -9.00 11.64 5.42
CA VAL A 120 -8.68 10.26 5.03
C VAL A 120 -9.83 9.34 5.44
N HIS A 121 -10.54 8.78 4.46
CA HIS A 121 -11.49 7.71 4.72
C HIS A 121 -10.74 6.38 4.84
N GLN A 122 -10.64 5.90 6.07
CA GLN A 122 -9.96 4.66 6.36
C GLN A 122 -10.77 3.46 5.85
N SER A 123 -10.09 2.51 5.25
CA SER A 123 -10.66 1.23 4.80
C SER A 123 -9.85 0.09 5.42
N LYS A 124 -10.54 -0.91 5.98
CA LYS A 124 -9.91 -2.12 6.49
C LYS A 124 -10.19 -3.29 5.55
N GLY A 125 -9.14 -3.76 4.89
CA GLY A 125 -9.15 -5.01 4.12
C GLY A 125 -8.64 -6.18 4.97
N ILE A 126 -9.08 -7.37 4.62
CA ILE A 126 -8.53 -8.63 5.11
C ILE A 126 -8.09 -9.49 3.94
N HIS A 127 -7.03 -10.25 4.14
CA HIS A 127 -6.56 -11.22 3.17
C HIS A 127 -6.56 -12.61 3.79
N ILE A 128 -6.96 -13.60 3.01
CA ILE A 128 -6.79 -15.01 3.34
C ILE A 128 -5.70 -15.60 2.46
N VAL A 129 -4.95 -16.55 3.01
CA VAL A 129 -3.92 -17.28 2.30
C VAL A 129 -4.42 -18.70 2.03
N VAL A 130 -4.42 -19.11 0.77
CA VAL A 130 -4.85 -20.46 0.37
C VAL A 130 -3.75 -21.14 -0.43
N PRO A 131 -3.64 -22.48 -0.37
CA PRO A 131 -2.65 -23.24 -1.14
C PRO A 131 -2.78 -23.00 -2.65
N LYS A 132 -1.66 -23.10 -3.38
CA LYS A 132 -1.57 -22.81 -4.82
C LYS A 132 -2.49 -23.70 -5.65
N GLU A 133 -2.68 -24.94 -5.25
CA GLU A 133 -3.51 -25.94 -5.91
C GLU A 133 -5.02 -25.64 -5.86
N CYS A 134 -5.45 -24.78 -4.94
CA CYS A 134 -6.87 -24.40 -4.80
C CYS A 134 -7.39 -23.59 -6.00
N ILE A 135 -6.51 -22.89 -6.71
CA ILE A 135 -6.90 -22.02 -7.83
C ILE A 135 -6.01 -22.32 -9.03
N LYS A 136 -6.62 -22.86 -10.10
CA LYS A 136 -5.91 -23.15 -11.35
C LYS A 136 -5.81 -21.89 -12.20
N SER A 137 -4.75 -21.12 -12.02
CA SER A 137 -4.41 -19.94 -12.81
C SER A 137 -2.91 -19.70 -12.81
N ASP A 138 -2.39 -19.21 -13.95
CA ASP A 138 -1.00 -18.73 -14.10
C ASP A 138 -0.89 -17.22 -13.94
N SER A 139 -2.01 -16.54 -13.68
CA SER A 139 -2.08 -15.09 -13.59
C SER A 139 -2.80 -14.67 -12.32
N ALA A 140 -2.45 -13.52 -11.79
CA ALA A 140 -3.27 -12.86 -10.79
C ALA A 140 -4.67 -12.57 -11.37
N LEU A 141 -5.66 -12.50 -10.50
CA LEU A 141 -7.04 -12.21 -10.88
C LEU A 141 -7.53 -10.99 -10.10
N CYS A 142 -8.28 -10.15 -10.78
CA CYS A 142 -8.94 -9.01 -10.19
C CYS A 142 -10.43 -9.07 -10.59
N PHE A 143 -11.30 -9.09 -9.61
CA PHE A 143 -12.74 -9.13 -9.80
C PHE A 143 -13.37 -7.86 -9.25
N VAL A 144 -14.21 -7.23 -10.03
CA VAL A 144 -15.09 -6.17 -9.55
C VAL A 144 -16.35 -6.84 -8.98
N THR A 145 -16.63 -6.57 -7.73
CA THR A 145 -17.86 -6.98 -7.05
C THR A 145 -18.80 -5.79 -6.92
N GLU A 146 -20.03 -6.00 -6.47
CA GLU A 146 -20.98 -4.91 -6.25
C GLU A 146 -20.52 -3.88 -5.21
N LYS A 147 -19.66 -4.27 -4.29
CA LYS A 147 -19.22 -3.44 -3.14
C LYS A 147 -17.74 -3.12 -3.12
N SER A 148 -16.91 -3.91 -3.80
CA SER A 148 -15.45 -3.79 -3.72
C SER A 148 -14.76 -4.47 -4.90
N VAL A 149 -13.45 -4.45 -4.87
CA VAL A 149 -12.58 -5.22 -5.76
C VAL A 149 -11.99 -6.38 -4.96
N LEU A 150 -12.04 -7.59 -5.52
CA LEU A 150 -11.41 -8.78 -4.95
C LEU A 150 -10.16 -9.11 -5.77
N PHE A 151 -9.05 -9.22 -5.10
CA PHE A 151 -7.78 -9.65 -5.68
C PHE A 151 -7.49 -11.11 -5.35
N VAL A 152 -6.90 -11.84 -6.28
CA VAL A 152 -6.31 -13.17 -6.08
C VAL A 152 -4.90 -13.11 -6.64
N ILE A 153 -3.92 -13.00 -5.75
CA ILE A 153 -2.52 -12.71 -6.10
C ILE A 153 -1.67 -13.93 -5.82
N PRO A 154 -0.85 -14.40 -6.78
CA PRO A 154 0.06 -15.52 -6.55
C PRO A 154 1.20 -15.10 -5.61
N TRP A 155 1.49 -15.89 -4.60
CA TRP A 155 2.53 -15.63 -3.62
C TRP A 155 3.29 -16.91 -3.28
N GLY A 156 4.37 -17.17 -4.00
CA GLY A 156 5.09 -18.43 -3.87
C GLY A 156 4.18 -19.64 -4.11
N ASN A 157 4.05 -20.52 -3.12
CA ASN A 157 3.21 -21.72 -3.15
C ASN A 157 1.77 -21.47 -2.66
N TYR A 158 1.34 -20.22 -2.61
CA TYR A 158 0.04 -19.80 -2.11
C TYR A 158 -0.63 -18.79 -3.03
N TRP A 159 -1.89 -18.50 -2.74
CA TRP A 159 -2.63 -17.35 -3.21
C TRP A 159 -2.97 -16.45 -2.02
N ILE A 160 -2.83 -15.15 -2.19
CA ILE A 160 -3.40 -14.14 -1.31
C ILE A 160 -4.72 -13.70 -1.94
N VAL A 161 -5.80 -13.81 -1.18
CA VAL A 161 -7.17 -13.48 -1.63
C VAL A 161 -7.76 -12.42 -0.72
N GLY A 162 -8.15 -11.26 -1.27
CA GLY A 162 -8.72 -10.17 -0.49
C GLY A 162 -9.04 -8.93 -1.27
#